data_b521358f8e9bffbeeeec7896ac5a40a9
#
_entry.id   b521358f8e9bffbeeeec7896ac5a40a9
#
_cell.length_a   1.000
_cell.length_b   1.000
_cell.length_c   1.000
_cell.angle_alpha   90.00
_cell.angle_beta   90.00
_cell.angle_gamma   90.00
#
_symmetry.space_group_name_H-M   'P 1'
#
loop_
_entity.id
_entity.type
_entity.pdbx_description
1 polymer ?
#
loop_
_entity_poly.entity_id
_entity_poly.type
_entity_poly.pdbx_seq_one_letter_code
_entity_poly.pdbx_strand_id
1 'polypeptide(L)'
;KEAFEKWKSNGQKGLFAMATGTGKTITSLNCLLEIYNKLGYYKAIILVPTITLVEQWESECKKFNFKNIIKVCSKYNNWRSLVSNLSLLEARNNNDNNLSYIIISTYASYVRSNIFYDLNLFPKNKLLIIADEAHNIGSGLMVNRLSEIKYLRRIGLSATPERQYDLDGNRKIMNFFGCENNYTFEYSMREAIDNGALCRYYYYPHIVKLTDHEMIDYIEISKKIVKILGFKDKDSQEALKHLFLKRKRIIHKAANKLDVFKQILEQRIKEKGNLKYTLVYVPEGNTPDDLSADIFDKYDT
;
A
#
# COMPACT_ATOMS: atom_id res chain seq x y z
N LYS A 1 2.42 0.38 -22.40
CA LYS A 1 1.29 0.50 -23.34
C LYS A 1 0.17 -0.47 -22.97
N GLU A 2 0.44 -1.76 -22.82
CA GLU A 2 -0.56 -2.79 -22.54
C GLU A 2 -1.42 -2.47 -21.29
N ALA A 3 -0.80 -2.13 -20.16
CA ALA A 3 -1.51 -1.75 -18.94
C ALA A 3 -2.47 -0.57 -19.15
N PHE A 4 -2.07 0.42 -19.95
CA PHE A 4 -2.92 1.56 -20.30
C PHE A 4 -4.12 1.14 -21.15
N GLU A 5 -3.92 0.32 -22.18
CA GLU A 5 -5.03 -0.13 -23.05
C GLU A 5 -6.02 -1.01 -22.28
N LYS A 6 -5.54 -1.92 -21.43
CA LYS A 6 -6.39 -2.72 -20.55
C LYS A 6 -7.18 -1.86 -19.55
N TRP A 7 -6.54 -0.85 -18.95
CA TRP A 7 -7.19 0.09 -18.06
C TRP A 7 -8.25 0.94 -18.78
N LYS A 8 -7.95 1.40 -19.97
CA LYS A 8 -8.86 2.18 -20.80
C LYS A 8 -10.09 1.35 -21.22
N SER A 9 -9.90 0.11 -21.65
CA SER A 9 -11.00 -0.80 -22.02
C SER A 9 -11.86 -1.20 -20.81
N ASN A 10 -11.29 -1.19 -19.60
CA ASN A 10 -12.03 -1.44 -18.34
C ASN A 10 -12.68 -0.17 -17.77
N GLY A 11 -13.11 0.77 -18.61
CA GLY A 11 -13.80 1.98 -18.17
C GLY A 11 -12.94 2.93 -17.32
N GLN A 12 -11.63 2.92 -17.52
CA GLN A 12 -10.65 3.72 -16.78
C GLN A 12 -10.61 3.41 -15.27
N LYS A 13 -10.89 2.18 -14.91
CA LYS A 13 -10.69 1.60 -13.57
C LYS A 13 -9.76 0.41 -13.69
N GLY A 14 -8.87 0.22 -12.73
CA GLY A 14 -7.97 -0.92 -12.79
C GLY A 14 -7.09 -1.10 -11.58
N LEU A 15 -6.80 -2.36 -11.28
CA LEU A 15 -5.83 -2.79 -10.29
C LEU A 15 -4.67 -3.46 -11.02
N PHE A 16 -3.48 -2.87 -10.89
CA PHE A 16 -2.26 -3.36 -11.51
C PHE A 16 -1.45 -4.16 -10.50
N ALA A 17 -1.46 -5.48 -10.64
CA ALA A 17 -0.67 -6.41 -9.86
C ALA A 17 0.72 -6.54 -10.50
N MET A 18 1.66 -5.74 -10.04
CA MET A 18 3.01 -5.68 -10.62
C MET A 18 4.07 -5.93 -9.54
N ALA A 19 5.04 -6.78 -9.82
CA ALA A 19 6.15 -7.05 -8.91
C ALA A 19 6.89 -5.77 -8.49
N THR A 20 7.50 -5.77 -7.30
CA THR A 20 8.31 -4.63 -6.83
C THR A 20 9.51 -4.42 -7.76
N GLY A 21 9.83 -3.17 -8.08
CA GLY A 21 10.95 -2.83 -8.98
C GLY A 21 10.62 -2.89 -10.46
N THR A 22 9.39 -3.25 -10.87
CA THR A 22 8.99 -3.36 -12.29
C THR A 22 8.40 -2.07 -12.88
N GLY A 23 8.49 -0.96 -12.15
CA GLY A 23 8.06 0.35 -12.65
C GLY A 23 6.57 0.68 -12.45
N LYS A 24 5.92 0.20 -11.37
CA LYS A 24 4.53 0.55 -11.02
C LYS A 24 4.24 2.04 -11.13
N THR A 25 5.07 2.86 -10.48
CA THR A 25 4.97 4.33 -10.47
C THR A 25 5.03 4.91 -11.89
N ILE A 26 6.03 4.49 -12.66
CA ILE A 26 6.21 4.93 -14.05
C ILE A 26 5.01 4.54 -14.91
N THR A 27 4.49 3.32 -14.75
CA THR A 27 3.33 2.83 -15.50
C THR A 27 2.09 3.70 -15.24
N SER A 28 1.82 4.04 -13.97
CA SER A 28 0.66 4.88 -13.61
C SER A 28 0.84 6.34 -14.05
N LEU A 29 2.05 6.90 -13.96
CA LEU A 29 2.34 8.24 -14.47
C LEU A 29 2.26 8.33 -15.99
N ASN A 30 2.62 7.25 -16.70
CA ASN A 30 2.38 7.17 -18.15
C ASN A 30 0.87 7.16 -18.47
N CYS A 31 0.03 6.50 -17.66
CA CYS A 31 -1.43 6.60 -17.84
C CYS A 31 -1.92 8.05 -17.67
N LEU A 32 -1.37 8.79 -16.70
CA LEU A 32 -1.69 10.21 -16.50
C LEU A 32 -1.18 11.08 -17.66
N LEU A 33 0.01 10.80 -18.19
CA LEU A 33 0.59 11.48 -19.36
C LEU A 33 -0.25 11.26 -20.62
N GLU A 34 -0.74 10.04 -20.85
CA GLU A 34 -1.65 9.74 -21.96
C GLU A 34 -2.99 10.49 -21.85
N ILE A 35 -3.51 10.67 -20.62
CA ILE A 35 -4.66 11.53 -20.37
C ILE A 35 -4.33 12.97 -20.75
N TYR A 36 -3.17 13.49 -20.33
CA TYR A 36 -2.71 14.84 -20.65
C TYR A 36 -2.57 15.05 -22.15
N ASN A 37 -1.90 14.14 -22.85
CA ASN A 37 -1.70 14.21 -24.30
C ASN A 37 -3.04 14.25 -25.06
N LYS A 38 -4.06 13.56 -24.53
CA LYS A 38 -5.38 13.52 -25.15
C LYS A 38 -6.27 14.71 -24.83
N LEU A 39 -6.20 15.22 -23.59
CA LEU A 39 -7.16 16.20 -23.06
C LEU A 39 -6.57 17.60 -22.86
N GLY A 40 -5.23 17.76 -22.90
CA GLY A 40 -4.54 19.02 -22.64
C GLY A 40 -4.43 19.40 -21.15
N TYR A 41 -4.96 18.57 -20.23
CA TYR A 41 -4.86 18.79 -18.79
C TYR A 41 -4.71 17.48 -18.04
N TYR A 42 -4.24 17.56 -16.79
CA TYR A 42 -4.17 16.44 -15.85
C TYR A 42 -4.68 16.85 -14.47
N LYS A 43 -5.45 15.98 -13.84
CA LYS A 43 -5.97 16.15 -12.48
C LYS A 43 -5.86 14.81 -11.76
N ALA A 44 -5.03 14.73 -10.72
CA ALA A 44 -4.80 13.47 -10.01
C ALA A 44 -4.72 13.65 -8.51
N ILE A 45 -5.20 12.62 -7.78
CA ILE A 45 -4.91 12.39 -6.37
C ILE A 45 -4.11 11.09 -6.30
N ILE A 46 -2.93 11.14 -5.70
CA ILE A 46 -2.04 10.00 -5.47
C ILE A 46 -2.05 9.69 -3.99
N LEU A 47 -2.48 8.49 -3.62
CA LEU A 47 -2.50 7.99 -2.25
C LEU A 47 -1.32 7.07 -2.01
N VAL A 48 -0.57 7.34 -0.93
CA VAL A 48 0.63 6.59 -0.57
C VAL A 48 0.61 6.22 0.92
N PRO A 49 1.25 5.11 1.34
CA PRO A 49 1.24 4.69 2.74
C PRO A 49 2.10 5.56 3.67
N THR A 50 3.19 6.16 3.21
CA THR A 50 4.16 6.85 4.07
C THR A 50 4.55 8.24 3.57
N ILE A 51 5.04 9.09 4.49
CA ILE A 51 5.54 10.44 4.17
C ILE A 51 6.74 10.38 3.21
N THR A 52 7.62 9.42 3.38
CA THR A 52 8.77 9.21 2.49
C THR A 52 8.33 8.98 1.05
N LEU A 53 7.27 8.21 0.85
CA LEU A 53 6.70 7.97 -0.48
C LEU A 53 6.04 9.23 -1.07
N VAL A 54 5.53 10.15 -0.26
CA VAL A 54 5.04 11.45 -0.77
C VAL A 54 6.15 12.20 -1.50
N GLU A 55 7.37 12.23 -0.93
CA GLU A 55 8.53 12.89 -1.53
C GLU A 55 9.05 12.15 -2.76
N GLN A 56 9.08 10.83 -2.70
CA GLN A 56 9.48 10.00 -3.84
C GLN A 56 8.54 10.20 -5.03
N TRP A 57 7.23 10.16 -4.81
CA TRP A 57 6.24 10.39 -5.85
C TRP A 57 6.30 11.80 -6.43
N GLU A 58 6.56 12.83 -5.60
CA GLU A 58 6.80 14.19 -6.08
C GLU A 58 8.00 14.22 -7.04
N SER A 59 9.10 13.56 -6.67
CA SER A 59 10.29 13.47 -7.53
C SER A 59 9.99 12.79 -8.87
N GLU A 60 9.24 11.68 -8.84
CA GLU A 60 8.86 10.99 -10.07
C GLU A 60 7.91 11.84 -10.94
N CYS A 61 6.92 12.51 -10.35
CA CYS A 61 6.06 13.42 -11.09
C CYS A 61 6.83 14.56 -11.78
N LYS A 62 7.85 15.11 -11.11
CA LYS A 62 8.72 16.15 -11.68
C LYS A 62 9.55 15.63 -12.88
N LYS A 63 9.99 14.37 -12.86
CA LYS A 63 10.68 13.76 -14.02
C LYS A 63 9.78 13.66 -15.25
N PHE A 64 8.46 13.54 -15.05
CA PHE A 64 7.45 13.61 -16.12
C PHE A 64 7.04 15.03 -16.50
N ASN A 65 7.72 16.05 -15.97
CA ASN A 65 7.39 17.47 -16.16
C ASN A 65 6.00 17.87 -15.65
N PHE A 66 5.39 17.10 -14.75
CA PHE A 66 4.16 17.52 -14.08
C PHE A 66 4.45 18.64 -13.09
N LYS A 67 3.57 19.63 -13.07
CA LYS A 67 3.66 20.83 -12.22
C LYS A 67 2.44 20.92 -11.28
N ASN A 68 2.41 21.95 -10.43
CA ASN A 68 1.29 22.18 -9.49
C ASN A 68 1.02 20.97 -8.59
N ILE A 69 2.07 20.54 -7.88
CA ILE A 69 2.01 19.41 -6.98
C ILE A 69 1.77 19.90 -5.54
N ILE A 70 0.68 19.42 -4.90
CA ILE A 70 0.36 19.70 -3.50
C ILE A 70 0.62 18.43 -2.68
N LYS A 71 1.44 18.55 -1.64
CA LYS A 71 1.76 17.45 -0.71
C LYS A 71 0.90 17.53 0.54
N VAL A 72 0.20 16.45 0.86
CA VAL A 72 -0.77 16.36 1.96
C VAL A 72 -0.33 15.30 2.95
N CYS A 73 0.38 15.72 3.98
CA CYS A 73 0.79 14.88 5.11
C CYS A 73 1.13 15.74 6.32
N SER A 74 1.36 15.12 7.48
CA SER A 74 1.67 15.83 8.74
C SER A 74 2.95 16.67 8.70
N LYS A 75 3.86 16.40 7.76
CA LYS A 75 5.09 17.17 7.58
C LYS A 75 4.85 18.59 7.07
N TYR A 76 3.76 18.85 6.36
CA TYR A 76 3.47 20.15 5.73
C TYR A 76 2.23 20.78 6.39
N ASN A 77 2.35 22.00 6.92
CA ASN A 77 1.28 22.64 7.68
C ASN A 77 0.27 23.41 6.81
N ASN A 78 0.66 23.86 5.62
CA ASN A 78 -0.14 24.77 4.77
C ASN A 78 -1.01 24.04 3.71
N TRP A 79 -0.99 22.73 3.66
CA TRP A 79 -1.69 21.97 2.62
C TRP A 79 -3.22 22.18 2.64
N ARG A 80 -3.81 22.41 3.82
CA ARG A 80 -5.26 22.61 3.94
C ARG A 80 -5.72 23.85 3.17
N SER A 81 -5.02 24.97 3.32
CA SER A 81 -5.32 26.18 2.58
C SER A 81 -5.07 26.01 1.06
N LEU A 82 -4.01 25.30 0.68
CA LEU A 82 -3.72 25.02 -0.72
C LEU A 82 -4.80 24.17 -1.38
N VAL A 83 -5.26 23.10 -0.72
CA VAL A 83 -6.33 22.24 -1.23
C VAL A 83 -7.67 22.97 -1.26
N SER A 84 -8.00 23.79 -0.23
CA SER A 84 -9.21 24.62 -0.22
C SER A 84 -9.19 25.63 -1.37
N ASN A 85 -8.09 26.34 -1.58
CA ASN A 85 -7.97 27.29 -2.69
C ASN A 85 -8.11 26.61 -4.05
N LEU A 86 -7.49 25.43 -4.21
CA LEU A 86 -7.60 24.65 -5.42
C LEU A 86 -9.04 24.21 -5.69
N SER A 87 -9.75 23.74 -4.66
CA SER A 87 -11.15 23.33 -4.79
C SER A 87 -12.08 24.50 -5.15
N LEU A 88 -11.83 25.69 -4.61
CA LEU A 88 -12.55 26.91 -4.96
C LEU A 88 -12.28 27.34 -6.42
N LEU A 89 -11.04 27.20 -6.89
CA LEU A 89 -10.70 27.46 -8.30
C LEU A 89 -11.44 26.51 -9.23
N GLU A 90 -11.50 25.22 -8.89
CA GLU A 90 -12.28 24.22 -9.64
C GLU A 90 -13.77 24.58 -9.70
N ALA A 91 -14.34 25.00 -8.59
CA ALA A 91 -15.75 25.37 -8.51
C ALA A 91 -16.07 26.63 -9.32
N ARG A 92 -15.19 27.66 -9.30
CA ARG A 92 -15.38 28.92 -10.02
C ARG A 92 -15.26 28.75 -11.53
N ASN A 93 -14.35 27.90 -11.96
CA ASN A 93 -14.05 27.76 -13.39
C ASN A 93 -14.99 26.79 -14.12
N ASN A 94 -16.09 26.37 -13.50
CA ASN A 94 -17.12 25.52 -14.14
C ASN A 94 -16.52 24.40 -14.99
N ASN A 95 -15.50 23.71 -14.44
CA ASN A 95 -14.75 22.66 -15.14
C ASN A 95 -13.76 23.17 -16.22
N ASP A 96 -13.05 24.25 -15.97
CA ASP A 96 -12.00 24.72 -16.88
C ASP A 96 -10.98 23.62 -17.14
N ASN A 97 -10.81 23.25 -18.40
CA ASN A 97 -9.86 22.24 -18.84
C ASN A 97 -8.40 22.73 -18.75
N ASN A 98 -8.16 24.01 -18.44
CA ASN A 98 -6.82 24.58 -18.34
C ASN A 98 -6.14 24.33 -16.97
N LEU A 99 -6.90 23.95 -15.95
CA LEU A 99 -6.35 23.71 -14.62
C LEU A 99 -5.78 22.28 -14.50
N SER A 100 -4.47 22.19 -14.34
CA SER A 100 -3.74 20.92 -14.14
C SER A 100 -3.06 20.89 -12.79
N TYR A 101 -3.21 19.78 -12.04
CA TYR A 101 -2.62 19.60 -10.71
C TYR A 101 -2.48 18.13 -10.31
N ILE A 102 -1.61 17.89 -9.33
CA ILE A 102 -1.48 16.60 -8.64
C ILE A 102 -1.51 16.87 -7.13
N ILE A 103 -2.34 16.11 -6.41
CA ILE A 103 -2.34 16.06 -4.94
C ILE A 103 -1.73 14.74 -4.54
N ILE A 104 -0.63 14.74 -3.77
CA ILE A 104 -0.02 13.53 -3.23
C ILE A 104 -0.31 13.51 -1.74
N SER A 105 -1.04 12.51 -1.26
CA SER A 105 -1.48 12.40 0.12
C SER A 105 -1.11 11.05 0.73
N THR A 106 -0.78 11.05 2.03
CA THR A 106 -0.80 9.79 2.76
C THR A 106 -2.25 9.33 2.96
N TYR A 107 -2.48 8.00 3.01
CA TYR A 107 -3.81 7.45 3.31
C TYR A 107 -4.40 8.05 4.58
N ALA A 108 -3.60 8.14 5.66
CA ALA A 108 -4.03 8.68 6.92
C ALA A 108 -4.50 10.14 6.83
N SER A 109 -3.76 11.00 6.12
CA SER A 109 -4.15 12.40 5.95
C SER A 109 -5.38 12.56 5.07
N TYR A 110 -5.51 11.72 4.04
CA TYR A 110 -6.68 11.72 3.16
C TYR A 110 -7.96 11.33 3.91
N VAL A 111 -7.92 10.26 4.70
CA VAL A 111 -9.09 9.75 5.43
C VAL A 111 -9.53 10.67 6.55
N ARG A 112 -8.58 11.23 7.31
CA ARG A 112 -8.87 12.10 8.46
C ARG A 112 -9.33 13.50 8.08
N SER A 113 -9.08 13.91 6.86
CA SER A 113 -9.45 15.25 6.40
C SER A 113 -10.81 15.25 5.71
N ASN A 114 -11.76 15.94 6.29
CA ASN A 114 -13.07 16.15 5.66
C ASN A 114 -12.97 17.00 4.39
N ILE A 115 -11.86 17.72 4.19
CA ILE A 115 -11.68 18.62 3.05
C ILE A 115 -11.86 17.95 1.68
N PHE A 116 -11.58 16.64 1.57
CA PHE A 116 -11.76 15.86 0.34
C PHE A 116 -13.20 15.36 0.15
N TYR A 117 -14.02 15.37 1.20
CA TYR A 117 -15.38 14.85 1.21
C TYR A 117 -16.43 15.97 1.24
N ASP A 118 -16.20 17.00 2.07
CA ASP A 118 -17.12 18.12 2.25
C ASP A 118 -17.14 19.06 1.05
N LEU A 119 -16.00 19.18 0.40
CA LEU A 119 -15.87 19.98 -0.79
C LEU A 119 -16.22 19.16 -2.03
N ASN A 120 -17.42 18.80 -2.28
CA ASN A 120 -17.91 18.19 -3.55
C ASN A 120 -17.46 18.94 -4.85
N LEU A 121 -16.37 19.68 -4.74
CA LEU A 121 -15.87 20.68 -5.70
C LEU A 121 -14.89 20.09 -6.71
N PHE A 122 -14.30 18.91 -6.39
CA PHE A 122 -13.40 18.25 -7.34
C PHE A 122 -14.19 17.51 -8.43
N PRO A 123 -13.80 17.66 -9.69
CA PRO A 123 -14.55 17.09 -10.81
C PRO A 123 -14.46 15.56 -10.85
N LYS A 124 -15.56 14.89 -10.52
CA LYS A 124 -15.64 13.42 -10.37
C LYS A 124 -15.28 12.64 -11.64
N ASN A 125 -15.59 13.21 -12.81
CA ASN A 125 -15.37 12.58 -14.12
C ASN A 125 -14.02 12.92 -14.77
N LYS A 126 -13.28 13.90 -14.23
CA LYS A 126 -12.00 14.36 -14.79
C LYS A 126 -10.80 13.94 -13.95
N LEU A 127 -11.00 13.67 -12.67
CA LEU A 127 -9.94 13.38 -11.73
C LEU A 127 -9.60 11.89 -11.73
N LEU A 128 -8.29 11.59 -11.74
CA LEU A 128 -7.73 10.25 -11.57
C LEU A 128 -7.27 10.07 -10.13
N ILE A 129 -7.72 9.01 -9.46
CA ILE A 129 -7.12 8.54 -8.21
C ILE A 129 -6.14 7.41 -8.49
N ILE A 130 -4.91 7.55 -8.00
CA ILE A 130 -3.85 6.52 -8.03
C ILE A 130 -3.60 6.11 -6.58
N ALA A 131 -3.75 4.82 -6.29
CA ALA A 131 -3.51 4.26 -4.97
C ALA A 131 -2.26 3.37 -5.00
N ASP A 132 -1.16 3.84 -4.44
CA ASP A 132 0.05 3.05 -4.29
C ASP A 132 -0.09 2.12 -3.08
N GLU A 133 0.42 0.90 -3.17
CA GLU A 133 0.14 -0.18 -2.22
C GLU A 133 -1.38 -0.30 -1.95
N ALA A 134 -2.13 -0.54 -3.03
CA ALA A 134 -3.59 -0.48 -3.08
C ALA A 134 -4.32 -1.37 -2.04
N HIS A 135 -3.63 -2.38 -1.46
CA HIS A 135 -4.17 -3.17 -0.36
C HIS A 135 -4.52 -2.33 0.89
N ASN A 136 -3.90 -1.14 1.05
CA ASN A 136 -4.24 -0.21 2.14
C ASN A 136 -5.65 0.37 2.02
N ILE A 137 -6.23 0.42 0.82
CA ILE A 137 -7.61 0.87 0.60
C ILE A 137 -8.62 -0.02 1.35
N GLY A 138 -8.32 -1.32 1.49
CA GLY A 138 -9.18 -2.28 2.20
C GLY A 138 -9.10 -2.21 3.72
N SER A 139 -8.34 -1.30 4.32
CA SER A 139 -8.07 -1.27 5.76
C SER A 139 -8.75 -0.12 6.49
N GLY A 140 -9.06 -0.35 7.78
CA GLY A 140 -9.45 0.66 8.77
C GLY A 140 -10.49 1.65 8.29
N LEU A 141 -10.26 2.93 8.55
CA LEU A 141 -11.16 4.02 8.19
C LEU A 141 -11.31 4.19 6.66
N MET A 142 -10.29 3.79 5.88
CA MET A 142 -10.31 3.97 4.42
C MET A 142 -11.41 3.13 3.77
N VAL A 143 -11.55 1.87 4.18
CA VAL A 143 -12.58 0.96 3.63
C VAL A 143 -13.99 1.47 3.86
N ASN A 144 -14.23 2.14 5.00
CA ASN A 144 -15.54 2.68 5.34
C ASN A 144 -15.91 3.93 4.50
N ARG A 145 -14.90 4.62 3.96
CA ARG A 145 -15.09 5.82 3.12
C ARG A 145 -15.01 5.55 1.62
N LEU A 146 -14.83 4.31 1.18
CA LEU A 146 -14.75 3.98 -0.26
C LEU A 146 -16.00 4.42 -1.04
N SER A 147 -17.18 4.33 -0.42
CA SER A 147 -18.44 4.78 -1.03
C SER A 147 -18.52 6.29 -1.26
N GLU A 148 -17.74 7.06 -0.52
CA GLU A 148 -17.67 8.53 -0.64
C GLU A 148 -16.78 8.96 -1.81
N ILE A 149 -15.87 8.09 -2.26
CA ILE A 149 -14.96 8.37 -3.37
C ILE A 149 -15.68 8.17 -4.71
N LYS A 150 -16.11 9.27 -5.31
CA LYS A 150 -16.91 9.26 -6.55
C LYS A 150 -16.09 9.43 -7.83
N TYR A 151 -14.76 9.46 -7.76
CA TYR A 151 -13.90 9.61 -8.93
C TYR A 151 -14.04 8.42 -9.88
N LEU A 152 -14.27 8.71 -11.16
CA LEU A 152 -14.51 7.69 -12.16
C LEU A 152 -13.22 6.99 -12.58
N ARG A 153 -12.10 7.73 -12.70
CA ARG A 153 -10.80 7.15 -13.09
C ARG A 153 -10.05 6.66 -11.86
N ARG A 154 -9.63 5.41 -11.87
CA ARG A 154 -8.98 4.78 -10.71
C ARG A 154 -7.87 3.85 -11.17
N ILE A 155 -6.71 3.94 -10.52
CA ILE A 155 -5.59 3.02 -10.67
C ILE A 155 -5.15 2.58 -9.29
N GLY A 156 -5.15 1.29 -9.03
CA GLY A 156 -4.51 0.67 -7.88
C GLY A 156 -3.20 0.02 -8.29
N LEU A 157 -2.16 0.20 -7.49
CA LEU A 157 -0.84 -0.38 -7.69
C LEU A 157 -0.49 -1.24 -6.49
N SER A 158 -0.15 -2.50 -6.69
CA SER A 158 0.39 -3.35 -5.62
C SER A 158 1.19 -4.51 -6.20
N ALA A 159 2.21 -4.96 -5.49
CA ALA A 159 2.87 -6.23 -5.79
C ALA A 159 2.08 -7.41 -5.19
N THR A 160 1.36 -7.16 -4.11
CA THR A 160 0.54 -8.12 -3.36
C THR A 160 -0.82 -7.49 -3.09
N PRO A 161 -1.74 -7.47 -4.08
CA PRO A 161 -3.02 -6.80 -3.93
C PRO A 161 -3.93 -7.41 -2.86
N GLU A 162 -3.73 -8.69 -2.57
CA GLU A 162 -4.53 -9.42 -1.60
C GLU A 162 -4.05 -9.20 -0.16
N ARG A 163 -4.99 -8.93 0.71
CA ARG A 163 -4.81 -8.89 2.16
C ARG A 163 -4.98 -10.29 2.72
N GLN A 164 -4.03 -10.74 3.53
CA GLN A 164 -4.12 -12.04 4.18
C GLN A 164 -5.28 -12.07 5.18
N TYR A 165 -6.10 -13.10 5.11
CA TYR A 165 -7.24 -13.35 6.02
C TYR A 165 -8.35 -12.27 6.01
N ASP A 166 -8.42 -11.42 4.98
CA ASP A 166 -9.41 -10.34 4.86
C ASP A 166 -10.15 -10.45 3.52
N LEU A 167 -11.04 -11.43 3.41
CA LEU A 167 -11.82 -11.68 2.18
C LEU A 167 -12.77 -10.52 1.85
N ASP A 168 -13.34 -9.87 2.86
CA ASP A 168 -14.25 -8.74 2.64
C ASP A 168 -13.49 -7.50 2.16
N GLY A 169 -12.36 -7.19 2.78
CA GLY A 169 -11.46 -6.12 2.32
C GLY A 169 -10.99 -6.34 0.89
N ASN A 170 -10.60 -7.57 0.55
CA ASN A 170 -10.18 -7.92 -0.81
C ASN A 170 -11.30 -7.69 -1.83
N ARG A 171 -12.54 -8.13 -1.52
CA ARG A 171 -13.71 -7.91 -2.37
C ARG A 171 -13.98 -6.42 -2.58
N LYS A 172 -13.88 -5.61 -1.52
CA LYS A 172 -14.07 -4.15 -1.58
C LYS A 172 -13.00 -3.47 -2.45
N ILE A 173 -11.73 -3.90 -2.35
CA ILE A 173 -10.65 -3.41 -3.20
C ILE A 173 -10.94 -3.72 -4.67
N MET A 174 -11.25 -4.98 -4.99
CA MET A 174 -11.54 -5.41 -6.35
C MET A 174 -12.70 -4.61 -6.95
N ASN A 175 -13.82 -4.49 -6.22
CA ASN A 175 -14.98 -3.70 -6.64
C ASN A 175 -14.63 -2.22 -6.85
N PHE A 176 -13.83 -1.63 -5.96
CA PHE A 176 -13.43 -0.24 -6.06
C PHE A 176 -12.66 0.04 -7.35
N PHE A 177 -11.79 -0.87 -7.77
CA PHE A 177 -11.04 -0.74 -9.03
C PHE A 177 -11.74 -1.36 -10.25
N GLY A 178 -12.98 -1.82 -10.10
CA GLY A 178 -13.76 -2.39 -11.21
C GLY A 178 -13.19 -3.72 -11.71
N CYS A 179 -12.61 -4.50 -10.82
CA CYS A 179 -12.11 -5.84 -11.08
C CYS A 179 -13.14 -6.86 -10.56
N GLU A 180 -13.66 -7.73 -11.41
CA GLU A 180 -14.62 -8.76 -10.98
C GLU A 180 -13.90 -10.02 -10.47
N ASN A 181 -13.07 -10.63 -11.32
CA ASN A 181 -12.39 -11.90 -11.01
C ASN A 181 -10.87 -11.84 -11.18
N ASN A 182 -10.34 -10.91 -12.00
CA ASN A 182 -8.93 -10.82 -12.33
C ASN A 182 -8.45 -9.37 -12.19
N TYR A 183 -7.15 -9.21 -11.96
CA TYR A 183 -6.51 -7.90 -12.04
C TYR A 183 -6.58 -7.34 -13.46
N THR A 184 -6.72 -6.03 -13.57
CA THR A 184 -6.77 -5.38 -14.89
C THR A 184 -5.46 -5.56 -15.66
N PHE A 185 -4.35 -5.54 -14.94
CA PHE A 185 -3.04 -5.82 -15.50
C PHE A 185 -2.20 -6.57 -14.47
N GLU A 186 -1.52 -7.61 -14.90
CA GLU A 186 -0.60 -8.38 -14.08
C GLU A 186 0.77 -8.42 -14.74
N TYR A 187 1.83 -8.25 -13.93
CA TYR A 187 3.21 -8.43 -14.32
C TYR A 187 3.95 -9.09 -13.17
N SER A 188 4.02 -10.40 -13.22
CA SER A 188 4.55 -11.24 -12.15
C SER A 188 6.06 -11.07 -11.98
N MET A 189 6.59 -11.46 -10.83
CA MET A 189 8.02 -11.49 -10.58
C MET A 189 8.74 -12.43 -11.57
N ARG A 190 8.12 -13.56 -11.92
CA ARG A 190 8.66 -14.52 -12.87
C ARG A 190 8.79 -13.90 -14.25
N GLU A 191 7.73 -13.31 -14.78
CA GLU A 191 7.78 -12.61 -16.08
C GLU A 191 8.80 -11.48 -16.09
N ALA A 192 8.91 -10.73 -14.98
CA ALA A 192 9.88 -9.64 -14.86
C ALA A 192 11.33 -10.13 -14.89
N ILE A 193 11.62 -11.30 -14.31
CA ILE A 193 12.93 -11.95 -14.37
C ILE A 193 13.19 -12.50 -15.78
N ASP A 194 12.22 -13.19 -16.36
CA ASP A 194 12.34 -13.80 -17.69
C ASP A 194 12.55 -12.72 -18.77
N ASN A 195 11.94 -11.55 -18.61
CA ASN A 195 12.10 -10.38 -19.48
C ASN A 195 13.33 -9.51 -19.13
N GLY A 196 14.15 -9.89 -18.15
CA GLY A 196 15.35 -9.13 -17.76
C GLY A 196 15.07 -7.80 -17.03
N ALA A 197 13.82 -7.53 -16.63
CA ALA A 197 13.46 -6.35 -15.86
C ALA A 197 13.85 -6.47 -14.37
N LEU A 198 13.93 -7.70 -13.85
CA LEU A 198 14.44 -8.02 -12.52
C LEU A 198 15.60 -9.03 -12.63
N CYS A 199 16.54 -8.94 -11.69
CA CYS A 199 17.61 -9.92 -11.58
C CYS A 199 17.07 -11.25 -11.03
N ARG A 200 17.74 -12.34 -11.36
CA ARG A 200 17.50 -13.64 -10.74
C ARG A 200 17.87 -13.56 -9.26
N TYR A 201 17.13 -14.25 -8.42
CA TYR A 201 17.41 -14.37 -7.01
C TYR A 201 17.44 -15.84 -6.60
N TYR A 202 18.17 -16.12 -5.51
CA TYR A 202 18.23 -17.44 -4.88
C TYR A 202 17.62 -17.33 -3.50
N TYR A 203 16.71 -18.23 -3.19
CA TYR A 203 16.04 -18.29 -1.89
C TYR A 203 16.58 -19.50 -1.09
N TYR A 204 17.17 -19.23 0.06
CA TYR A 204 17.74 -20.24 0.95
C TYR A 204 16.93 -20.26 2.26
N PRO A 205 15.92 -21.12 2.39
CA PRO A 205 15.16 -21.23 3.64
C PRO A 205 15.99 -21.95 4.71
N HIS A 206 16.05 -21.36 5.90
CA HIS A 206 16.64 -21.96 7.07
C HIS A 206 15.53 -22.30 8.06
N ILE A 207 15.35 -23.59 8.36
CA ILE A 207 14.35 -24.06 9.32
C ILE A 207 14.91 -23.90 10.73
N VAL A 208 14.21 -23.15 11.58
CA VAL A 208 14.57 -22.91 12.96
C VAL A 208 13.48 -23.51 13.86
N LYS A 209 13.87 -24.36 14.81
CA LYS A 209 12.96 -24.93 15.80
C LYS A 209 12.72 -23.94 16.94
N LEU A 210 11.51 -23.90 17.46
CA LEU A 210 11.21 -23.23 18.72
C LEU A 210 11.90 -23.98 19.88
N THR A 211 12.22 -23.27 20.95
CA THR A 211 12.61 -23.90 22.22
C THR A 211 11.40 -24.60 22.82
N ASP A 212 11.63 -25.49 23.78
CA ASP A 212 10.55 -26.25 24.45
C ASP A 212 9.53 -25.28 25.11
N HIS A 213 10.01 -24.23 25.78
CA HIS A 213 9.14 -23.20 26.37
C HIS A 213 8.32 -22.46 25.32
N GLU A 214 8.95 -22.00 24.26
CA GLU A 214 8.25 -21.32 23.16
C GLU A 214 7.21 -22.22 22.48
N MET A 215 7.51 -23.52 22.38
CA MET A 215 6.57 -24.50 21.82
C MET A 215 5.37 -24.71 22.74
N ILE A 216 5.57 -24.78 24.06
CA ILE A 216 4.47 -24.86 25.03
C ILE A 216 3.56 -23.64 24.91
N ASP A 217 4.14 -22.44 24.95
CA ASP A 217 3.40 -21.18 24.81
C ASP A 217 2.62 -21.10 23.48
N TYR A 218 3.25 -21.52 22.39
CA TYR A 218 2.63 -21.56 21.08
C TYR A 218 1.41 -22.49 21.04
N ILE A 219 1.53 -23.68 21.63
CA ILE A 219 0.44 -24.66 21.71
C ILE A 219 -0.70 -24.14 22.60
N GLU A 220 -0.39 -23.55 23.75
CA GLU A 220 -1.41 -22.98 24.64
C GLU A 220 -2.22 -21.87 23.98
N ILE A 221 -1.54 -20.93 23.32
CA ILE A 221 -2.22 -19.86 22.58
C ILE A 221 -3.03 -20.45 21.44
N SER A 222 -2.51 -21.44 20.72
CA SER A 222 -3.23 -22.10 19.64
C SER A 222 -4.51 -22.79 20.12
N LYS A 223 -4.48 -23.44 21.29
CA LYS A 223 -5.69 -24.01 21.92
C LYS A 223 -6.72 -22.94 22.28
N LYS A 224 -6.29 -21.77 22.77
CA LYS A 224 -7.18 -20.63 23.07
C LYS A 224 -7.82 -20.07 21.80
N ILE A 225 -7.07 -19.95 20.71
CA ILE A 225 -7.56 -19.53 19.40
C ILE A 225 -8.66 -20.47 18.92
N VAL A 226 -8.42 -21.79 18.95
CA VAL A 226 -9.41 -22.78 18.51
C VAL A 226 -10.73 -22.68 19.27
N LYS A 227 -10.70 -22.40 20.58
CA LYS A 227 -11.90 -22.26 21.42
C LYS A 227 -12.77 -21.07 21.01
N ILE A 228 -12.17 -20.00 20.48
CA ILE A 228 -12.85 -18.75 20.16
C ILE A 228 -13.17 -18.63 18.68
N LEU A 229 -12.53 -19.42 17.83
CA LEU A 229 -12.57 -19.29 16.37
C LEU A 229 -13.98 -19.34 15.75
N GLY A 230 -14.97 -19.90 16.45
CA GLY A 230 -16.36 -19.99 15.97
C GLY A 230 -17.27 -18.83 16.34
N PHE A 231 -16.83 -17.94 17.24
CA PHE A 231 -17.65 -16.85 17.73
C PHE A 231 -17.54 -15.61 16.82
N LYS A 232 -18.70 -14.96 16.56
CA LYS A 232 -18.80 -13.82 15.64
C LYS A 232 -19.05 -12.48 16.34
N ASP A 233 -19.18 -12.48 17.67
CA ASP A 233 -19.34 -11.27 18.45
C ASP A 233 -18.06 -10.42 18.44
N LYS A 234 -18.21 -9.11 18.65
CA LYS A 234 -17.12 -8.14 18.51
C LYS A 234 -15.96 -8.42 19.48
N ASP A 235 -16.30 -8.77 20.74
CA ASP A 235 -15.30 -9.02 21.78
C ASP A 235 -14.47 -10.26 21.49
N SER A 236 -15.11 -11.32 20.99
CA SER A 236 -14.42 -12.54 20.53
C SER A 236 -13.50 -12.28 19.33
N GLN A 237 -13.90 -11.41 18.40
CA GLN A 237 -13.06 -11.04 17.25
C GLN A 237 -11.83 -10.23 17.67
N GLU A 238 -11.97 -9.30 18.62
CA GLU A 238 -10.82 -8.59 19.19
C GLU A 238 -9.88 -9.51 19.96
N ALA A 239 -10.43 -10.41 20.78
CA ALA A 239 -9.65 -11.41 21.50
C ALA A 239 -8.88 -12.33 20.56
N LEU A 240 -9.50 -12.76 19.45
CA LEU A 240 -8.86 -13.55 18.40
C LEU A 240 -7.69 -12.79 17.76
N LYS A 241 -7.89 -11.54 17.36
CA LYS A 241 -6.84 -10.68 16.79
C LYS A 241 -5.64 -10.62 17.75
N HIS A 242 -5.89 -10.39 19.04
CA HIS A 242 -4.85 -10.32 20.05
C HIS A 242 -4.10 -11.64 20.24
N LEU A 243 -4.80 -12.78 20.22
CA LEU A 243 -4.19 -14.10 20.34
C LEU A 243 -3.35 -14.45 19.10
N PHE A 244 -3.81 -14.11 17.90
CA PHE A 244 -3.03 -14.28 16.68
C PHE A 244 -1.72 -13.48 16.73
N LEU A 245 -1.78 -12.21 17.17
CA LEU A 245 -0.59 -11.37 17.35
C LEU A 245 0.39 -11.96 18.36
N LYS A 246 -0.10 -12.43 19.52
CA LYS A 246 0.73 -13.12 20.52
C LYS A 246 1.41 -14.36 19.95
N ARG A 247 0.67 -15.21 19.23
CA ARG A 247 1.23 -16.42 18.61
C ARG A 247 2.27 -16.08 17.53
N LYS A 248 1.98 -15.09 16.68
CA LYS A 248 2.91 -14.57 15.67
C LYS A 248 4.22 -14.08 16.30
N ARG A 249 4.13 -13.40 17.45
CA ARG A 249 5.29 -12.88 18.18
C ARG A 249 6.24 -13.97 18.68
N ILE A 250 5.73 -15.12 19.16
CA ILE A 250 6.57 -16.24 19.53
C ILE A 250 7.44 -16.69 18.35
N ILE A 251 6.83 -16.87 17.18
CA ILE A 251 7.56 -17.25 15.97
C ILE A 251 8.55 -16.17 15.55
N HIS A 252 8.16 -14.89 15.58
CA HIS A 252 9.03 -13.80 15.15
C HIS A 252 10.25 -13.63 16.04
N LYS A 253 10.10 -13.80 17.35
CA LYS A 253 11.15 -13.60 18.36
C LYS A 253 11.80 -14.93 18.83
N ALA A 254 11.60 -16.02 18.10
CA ALA A 254 12.16 -17.34 18.47
C ALA A 254 13.67 -17.27 18.70
N ALA A 255 14.11 -17.69 19.90
CA ALA A 255 15.47 -17.50 20.40
C ALA A 255 16.53 -18.12 19.46
N ASN A 256 16.26 -19.34 18.98
CA ASN A 256 17.18 -20.07 18.11
C ASN A 256 17.45 -19.40 16.75
N LYS A 257 16.65 -18.38 16.36
CA LYS A 257 16.90 -17.61 15.13
C LYS A 257 18.23 -16.86 15.17
N LEU A 258 18.61 -16.36 16.34
CA LEU A 258 19.83 -15.58 16.48
C LEU A 258 21.07 -16.44 16.20
N ASP A 259 21.08 -17.68 16.70
CA ASP A 259 22.23 -18.58 16.51
C ASP A 259 22.35 -19.03 15.05
N VAL A 260 21.23 -19.38 14.42
CA VAL A 260 21.21 -19.68 12.97
C VAL A 260 21.65 -18.47 12.16
N PHE A 261 21.19 -17.27 12.53
CA PHE A 261 21.59 -16.05 11.85
C PHE A 261 23.10 -15.78 11.98
N LYS A 262 23.71 -15.97 13.17
CA LYS A 262 25.16 -15.86 13.36
C LYS A 262 25.92 -16.82 12.44
N GLN A 263 25.50 -18.08 12.41
CA GLN A 263 26.11 -19.10 11.55
C GLN A 263 26.05 -18.69 10.06
N ILE A 264 24.91 -18.15 9.59
CA ILE A 264 24.76 -17.65 8.22
C ILE A 264 25.73 -16.50 7.94
N LEU A 265 25.88 -15.55 8.87
CA LEU A 265 26.81 -14.44 8.73
C LEU A 265 28.27 -14.90 8.69
N GLU A 266 28.67 -15.81 9.59
CA GLU A 266 30.02 -16.39 9.66
C GLU A 266 30.36 -17.13 8.36
N GLN A 267 29.42 -17.95 7.88
CA GLN A 267 29.59 -18.64 6.61
C GLN A 267 29.77 -17.64 5.46
N ARG A 268 28.94 -16.59 5.41
CA ARG A 268 29.04 -15.57 4.36
C ARG A 268 30.36 -14.80 4.41
N ILE A 269 30.85 -14.47 5.61
CA ILE A 269 32.16 -13.83 5.79
C ILE A 269 33.26 -14.78 5.30
N LYS A 270 33.20 -16.06 5.64
CA LYS A 270 34.17 -17.08 5.20
C LYS A 270 34.19 -17.24 3.67
N GLU A 271 33.02 -17.22 3.03
CA GLU A 271 32.88 -17.41 1.58
C GLU A 271 33.25 -16.15 0.78
N LYS A 272 32.87 -14.95 1.25
CA LYS A 272 32.97 -13.69 0.49
C LYS A 272 33.92 -12.67 1.09
N GLY A 273 34.50 -12.94 2.26
CA GLY A 273 35.43 -12.03 2.94
C GLY A 273 34.80 -10.78 3.54
N ASN A 274 33.51 -10.51 3.30
CA ASN A 274 32.82 -9.31 3.80
C ASN A 274 31.30 -9.44 3.78
N LEU A 275 30.62 -8.47 4.41
CA LEU A 275 29.14 -8.35 4.43
C LEU A 275 28.60 -7.21 3.57
N LYS A 276 29.33 -6.76 2.55
CA LYS A 276 28.84 -5.72 1.65
C LYS A 276 27.53 -6.15 0.97
N TYR A 277 26.66 -5.18 0.78
CA TYR A 277 25.34 -5.39 0.16
C TYR A 277 24.44 -6.38 0.91
N THR A 278 24.61 -6.50 2.22
CA THR A 278 23.78 -7.33 3.09
C THR A 278 22.77 -6.44 3.83
N LEU A 279 21.48 -6.73 3.67
CA LEU A 279 20.39 -6.10 4.39
C LEU A 279 19.73 -7.14 5.29
N VAL A 280 19.53 -6.79 6.55
CA VAL A 280 18.93 -7.67 7.56
C VAL A 280 17.65 -7.04 8.08
N TYR A 281 16.56 -7.78 8.00
CA TYR A 281 15.29 -7.41 8.63
C TYR A 281 15.18 -8.13 9.96
N VAL A 282 14.98 -7.36 11.02
CA VAL A 282 14.79 -7.87 12.37
C VAL A 282 13.40 -7.52 12.87
N PRO A 283 12.79 -8.35 13.76
CA PRO A 283 11.54 -7.97 14.40
C PRO A 283 11.72 -6.72 15.26
N GLU A 284 10.67 -5.92 15.41
CA GLU A 284 10.66 -4.74 16.28
C GLU A 284 11.01 -5.10 17.74
N GLY A 285 11.59 -4.13 18.46
CA GLY A 285 12.08 -4.31 19.83
C GLY A 285 11.00 -4.60 20.90
N ASN A 286 11.34 -4.48 22.18
CA ASN A 286 10.47 -4.81 23.31
C ASN A 286 9.82 -3.60 23.97
N THR A 287 9.51 -2.52 23.24
CA THR A 287 8.80 -1.38 23.83
C THR A 287 7.32 -1.72 24.08
N PRO A 288 6.67 -1.12 25.11
CA PRO A 288 5.24 -1.32 25.36
C PRO A 288 4.36 -1.02 24.13
N ASP A 289 4.77 -0.11 23.27
CA ASP A 289 4.11 0.24 22.01
C ASP A 289 4.16 -0.89 20.98
N ASP A 290 5.06 -1.86 21.13
CA ASP A 290 5.11 -3.08 20.30
C ASP A 290 3.87 -3.97 20.46
N LEU A 291 3.02 -3.71 21.45
CA LEU A 291 1.79 -4.49 21.68
C LEU A 291 0.63 -4.03 20.80
N SER A 292 0.67 -2.80 20.30
CA SER A 292 -0.38 -2.20 19.48
C SER A 292 0.03 -1.95 18.03
N ALA A 293 1.31 -2.03 17.73
CA ALA A 293 1.84 -1.70 16.42
C ALA A 293 1.95 -2.90 15.49
N ASP A 294 0.85 -3.39 14.98
CA ASP A 294 0.82 -3.65 13.54
C ASP A 294 1.02 -2.30 12.85
N ILE A 295 1.87 -2.25 11.84
CA ILE A 295 2.13 -1.03 11.05
C ILE A 295 0.83 -0.32 10.63
N PHE A 296 -0.28 -1.04 10.59
CA PHE A 296 -1.62 -0.54 10.30
C PHE A 296 -2.29 0.18 11.48
N ASP A 297 -2.02 -0.18 12.73
CA ASP A 297 -2.61 0.50 13.90
C ASP A 297 -1.91 1.84 14.20
N LYS A 298 -0.66 2.05 13.78
CA LYS A 298 0.00 3.36 13.83
C LYS A 298 -0.65 4.41 12.91
N TYR A 299 -1.46 3.96 11.95
CA TYR A 299 -2.21 4.84 11.05
C TYR A 299 -3.68 5.01 11.49
N ASP A 300 -4.14 4.26 12.50
CA ASP A 300 -5.50 4.34 13.07
C ASP A 300 -5.59 5.19 14.35
N THR A 301 -4.47 5.76 14.86
CA THR A 301 -4.46 6.72 16.00
C THR A 301 -4.27 8.16 15.56
#